data_7b568f23dc7fc6bcbe1ceefd24f27a97
#
_entry.id   7b568f23dc7fc6bcbe1ceefd24f27a97
#
_cell.length_a   1.000
_cell.length_b   1.000
_cell.length_c   1.000
_cell.angle_alpha   90.00
_cell.angle_beta   90.00
_cell.angle_gamma   90.00
#
_symmetry.space_group_name_H-M   'P 1'
#
loop_
_entity.id
_entity.type
_entity.pdbx_description
1 polymer ?
#
loop_
_entity_poly.entity_id
_entity_poly.type
_entity_poly.pdbx_seq_one_letter_code
_entity_poly.pdbx_strand_id
1 'polypeptide(L)'
;PINYLLINADKTETTVAYNKIQEFEEFFELVGDYAKVGYAHFNVLSGHGYAQKSWYRNVGEAYETPLSDIFGTYRHFHPDDRALLIRFLDDARNGLTTQLSKEMRVLREDGTYTWTHVNLLVKKYAPQDRIIEIISINYDITELKRTEEMLVKARDKAEASDRLKSAFLANMSHEIRTPLNAIVGFSSLLTSTENAAEKELYNSLIGHNNKLLLNLINDVIDLSKIESGYLELRPDWVNLSELLDESVAEYAHQVPSGVELLTNYPAHDSLVELDSLRIKQILSNFLSNALKNTTTGHVEVFYEVDHQSVRIGVKDTGRGIPQNMLEKIFERFEKLDSFAQGAGLGLSICKLIVEKMNGRVLVDSQLGIGTTFVIELPCRSMLVE
;
A
#
# COMPACT_ATOMS: atom_id res chain seq x y z
N PRO A 1 57.31 61.20 -20.67
CA PRO A 1 56.07 60.71 -21.30
C PRO A 1 55.96 59.15 -21.28
N ILE A 2 57.10 58.43 -21.45
CA ILE A 2 57.14 56.96 -21.52
C ILE A 2 56.81 56.34 -20.19
N ASN A 3 57.20 56.85 -19.04
CA ASN A 3 56.86 56.35 -17.70
C ASN A 3 55.39 56.48 -17.38
N TYR A 4 54.68 57.50 -17.90
CA TYR A 4 53.21 57.65 -17.67
C TYR A 4 52.42 56.69 -18.49
N LEU A 5 52.84 56.23 -19.63
CA LEU A 5 52.22 55.25 -20.49
C LEU A 5 52.36 53.83 -19.88
N LEU A 6 53.51 53.48 -19.31
CA LEU A 6 53.77 52.22 -18.63
C LEU A 6 52.92 52.06 -17.35
N ILE A 7 52.76 53.12 -16.55
CA ILE A 7 51.92 53.10 -15.33
C ILE A 7 50.46 53.00 -15.71
N ASN A 8 49.98 53.57 -16.79
CA ASN A 8 48.59 53.43 -17.25
C ASN A 8 48.29 52.05 -17.88
N ALA A 9 49.26 51.46 -18.60
CA ALA A 9 49.10 50.10 -19.15
C ALA A 9 49.04 49.08 -18.04
N ASP A 10 49.86 49.18 -17.02
CA ASP A 10 49.89 48.31 -15.87
C ASP A 10 48.56 48.39 -15.03
N LYS A 11 48.03 49.63 -14.89
CA LYS A 11 46.70 49.82 -14.24
C LYS A 11 45.54 49.25 -15.04
N THR A 12 45.63 49.25 -16.38
CA THR A 12 44.57 48.71 -17.24
C THR A 12 44.55 47.18 -17.21
N GLU A 13 45.73 46.54 -17.26
CA GLU A 13 45.84 45.09 -17.14
C GLU A 13 45.38 44.60 -15.76
N THR A 14 45.76 45.29 -14.69
CA THR A 14 45.32 44.95 -13.32
C THR A 14 43.81 45.13 -13.16
N THR A 15 43.20 46.16 -13.75
CA THR A 15 41.76 46.41 -13.73
C THR A 15 41.00 45.35 -14.53
N VAL A 16 41.50 44.95 -15.70
CA VAL A 16 40.89 43.89 -16.52
C VAL A 16 40.97 42.53 -15.80
N ALA A 17 42.11 42.23 -15.17
CA ALA A 17 42.25 41.01 -14.36
C ALA A 17 41.30 41.00 -13.16
N TYR A 18 41.18 42.14 -12.47
CA TYR A 18 40.25 42.29 -11.33
C TYR A 18 38.79 42.08 -11.75
N ASN A 19 38.35 42.72 -12.84
CA ASN A 19 37.00 42.57 -13.36
C ASN A 19 36.69 41.12 -13.77
N LYS A 20 37.64 40.44 -14.40
CA LYS A 20 37.49 39.00 -14.71
C LYS A 20 37.37 38.16 -13.49
N ILE A 21 38.09 38.43 -12.41
CA ILE A 21 37.98 37.70 -11.15
C ILE A 21 36.58 37.91 -10.54
N GLN A 22 36.06 39.16 -10.53
CA GLN A 22 34.71 39.46 -10.04
C GLN A 22 33.63 38.76 -10.87
N GLU A 23 33.72 38.79 -12.22
CA GLU A 23 32.78 38.06 -13.08
C GLU A 23 32.80 36.55 -12.81
N PHE A 24 33.98 35.99 -12.53
CA PHE A 24 34.11 34.58 -12.15
C PHE A 24 33.49 34.28 -10.79
N GLU A 25 33.67 35.13 -9.80
CA GLU A 25 33.09 34.99 -8.46
C GLU A 25 31.57 35.06 -8.54
N GLU A 26 30.99 36.05 -9.23
CA GLU A 26 29.56 36.17 -9.46
C GLU A 26 28.96 34.95 -10.19
N PHE A 27 29.68 34.48 -11.23
CA PHE A 27 29.25 33.27 -11.94
C PHE A 27 29.25 32.02 -11.06
N PHE A 28 30.29 31.84 -10.24
CA PHE A 28 30.37 30.70 -9.30
C PHE A 28 29.33 30.78 -8.19
N GLU A 29 28.98 31.96 -7.68
CA GLU A 29 27.91 32.14 -6.74
C GLU A 29 26.54 31.79 -7.37
N LEU A 30 26.31 32.29 -8.59
CA LEU A 30 25.09 31.99 -9.34
C LEU A 30 24.92 30.48 -9.59
N VAL A 31 25.95 29.80 -10.03
CA VAL A 31 25.96 28.33 -10.24
C VAL A 31 25.72 27.61 -8.91
N GLY A 32 26.38 28.06 -7.85
CA GLY A 32 26.21 27.49 -6.50
C GLY A 32 24.78 27.57 -6.01
N ASP A 33 24.10 28.68 -6.23
CA ASP A 33 22.73 28.88 -5.82
C ASP A 33 21.71 28.08 -6.67
N TYR A 34 21.86 28.12 -8.00
CA TYR A 34 20.97 27.41 -8.92
C TYR A 34 21.13 25.89 -8.87
N ALA A 35 22.37 25.41 -8.90
CA ALA A 35 22.66 23.99 -8.87
C ALA A 35 22.71 23.40 -7.44
N LYS A 36 22.52 24.23 -6.41
CA LYS A 36 22.66 23.86 -4.98
C LYS A 36 24.02 23.22 -4.67
N VAL A 37 25.06 23.66 -5.40
CA VAL A 37 26.44 23.19 -5.25
C VAL A 37 27.20 24.17 -4.37
N GLY A 38 27.83 23.67 -3.32
CA GLY A 38 28.68 24.44 -2.44
C GLY A 38 30.14 24.08 -2.65
N TYR A 39 31.00 25.11 -2.61
CA TYR A 39 32.46 24.97 -2.71
C TYR A 39 33.11 25.56 -1.46
N ALA A 40 34.12 24.87 -0.93
CA ALA A 40 35.03 25.39 0.06
C ALA A 40 36.47 24.94 -0.23
N HIS A 41 37.43 25.78 0.12
CA HIS A 41 38.85 25.52 0.06
C HIS A 41 39.48 25.97 1.38
N PHE A 42 40.15 25.10 2.07
CA PHE A 42 40.69 25.37 3.41
C PHE A 42 41.95 24.57 3.72
N ASN A 43 42.77 25.14 4.58
CA ASN A 43 43.93 24.47 5.14
C ASN A 43 43.54 23.83 6.50
N VAL A 44 43.63 22.51 6.59
CA VAL A 44 43.22 21.72 7.78
C VAL A 44 44.07 22.03 9.03
N LEU A 45 45.32 22.46 8.84
CA LEU A 45 46.25 22.70 9.95
C LEU A 45 46.06 24.12 10.57
N SER A 46 45.72 25.12 9.75
CA SER A 46 45.52 26.48 10.20
C SER A 46 44.05 26.84 10.43
N GLY A 47 43.11 26.07 9.87
CA GLY A 47 41.68 26.40 9.89
C GLY A 47 41.28 27.55 8.97
N HIS A 48 42.24 28.13 8.21
CA HIS A 48 41.97 29.25 7.30
C HIS A 48 41.51 28.73 5.95
N GLY A 49 40.58 29.44 5.33
CA GLY A 49 40.05 29.09 4.02
C GLY A 49 38.91 29.99 3.60
N TYR A 50 38.28 29.60 2.51
CA TYR A 50 37.12 30.26 1.94
C TYR A 50 36.03 29.22 1.69
N ALA A 51 34.79 29.61 1.92
CA ALA A 51 33.63 28.79 1.58
C ALA A 51 32.52 29.70 1.03
N GLN A 52 31.81 29.19 0.03
CA GLN A 52 30.65 29.85 -0.56
C GLN A 52 29.42 29.73 0.36
N LYS A 53 28.48 30.65 0.23
CA LYS A 53 27.22 30.65 0.97
C LYS A 53 26.42 29.36 0.80
N SER A 54 26.40 28.82 -0.43
CA SER A 54 25.79 27.52 -0.74
C SER A 54 26.44 26.35 0.00
N TRP A 55 27.78 26.41 0.23
CA TRP A 55 28.48 25.38 1.00
C TRP A 55 27.99 25.34 2.45
N TYR A 56 27.94 26.52 3.13
CA TYR A 56 27.43 26.64 4.49
C TYR A 56 26.00 26.08 4.61
N ARG A 57 25.13 26.48 3.67
CA ARG A 57 23.74 26.00 3.61
C ARG A 57 23.66 24.48 3.52
N ASN A 58 24.48 23.87 2.66
CA ASN A 58 24.46 22.42 2.44
C ASN A 58 24.98 21.62 3.63
N VAL A 59 25.87 22.18 4.43
CA VAL A 59 26.36 21.54 5.67
C VAL A 59 25.58 21.95 6.92
N GLY A 60 24.53 22.77 6.78
CA GLY A 60 23.65 23.16 7.88
C GLY A 60 24.21 24.27 8.79
N GLU A 61 25.23 24.99 8.34
CA GLU A 61 25.88 26.06 9.11
C GLU A 61 25.41 27.45 8.68
N ALA A 62 25.46 28.42 9.60
CA ALA A 62 25.24 29.82 9.27
C ALA A 62 26.36 30.36 8.40
N TYR A 63 26.01 31.25 7.46
CA TYR A 63 27.03 31.90 6.61
C TYR A 63 28.04 32.67 7.46
N GLU A 64 29.31 32.61 7.07
CA GLU A 64 30.47 33.22 7.76
C GLU A 64 30.81 32.58 9.14
N THR A 65 30.22 31.47 9.52
CA THR A 65 30.72 30.70 10.66
C THR A 65 32.20 30.36 10.41
N PRO A 66 33.12 30.63 11.37
CA PRO A 66 34.51 30.32 11.18
C PRO A 66 34.73 28.85 10.80
N LEU A 67 35.48 28.61 9.72
CA LEU A 67 35.71 27.23 9.27
C LEU A 67 36.38 26.36 10.34
N SER A 68 37.22 26.98 11.20
CA SER A 68 37.82 26.33 12.38
C SER A 68 36.79 25.73 13.33
N ASP A 69 35.62 26.35 13.43
CA ASP A 69 34.56 25.92 14.36
C ASP A 69 33.70 24.79 13.77
N ILE A 70 33.73 24.65 12.42
CA ILE A 70 33.02 23.60 11.69
C ILE A 70 33.86 22.34 11.59
N PHE A 71 35.13 22.50 11.21
CA PHE A 71 36.05 21.37 11.01
C PHE A 71 36.41 20.68 12.33
N GLY A 72 36.12 19.39 12.37
CA GLY A 72 36.33 18.57 13.56
C GLY A 72 35.10 18.44 14.46
N THR A 73 34.14 19.34 14.36
CA THR A 73 32.88 19.25 15.11
C THR A 73 31.75 18.65 14.27
N TYR A 74 31.54 19.13 13.07
CA TYR A 74 30.49 18.71 12.11
C TYR A 74 29.15 18.43 12.81
N ARG A 75 28.75 19.32 13.73
CA ARG A 75 27.62 19.14 14.68
C ARG A 75 26.28 18.88 14.01
N HIS A 76 26.08 19.36 12.80
CA HIS A 76 24.85 19.18 12.04
C HIS A 76 24.81 17.88 11.22
N PHE A 77 25.91 17.15 11.13
CA PHE A 77 25.89 15.84 10.49
C PHE A 77 25.36 14.75 11.43
N HIS A 78 24.64 13.78 10.87
CA HIS A 78 24.25 12.59 11.62
C HIS A 78 25.48 11.94 12.30
N PRO A 79 25.36 11.41 13.53
CA PRO A 79 26.51 10.86 14.27
C PRO A 79 27.39 9.88 13.48
N ASP A 80 26.77 8.95 12.73
CA ASP A 80 27.50 7.97 11.92
C ASP A 80 28.29 8.64 10.79
N ASP A 81 27.67 9.63 10.13
CA ASP A 81 28.25 10.32 8.98
C ASP A 81 29.37 11.29 9.44
N ARG A 82 29.17 11.92 10.61
CA ARG A 82 30.16 12.76 11.28
C ARG A 82 31.45 11.99 11.60
N ALA A 83 31.31 10.75 12.06
CA ALA A 83 32.48 9.92 12.38
C ALA A 83 33.36 9.67 11.13
N LEU A 84 32.75 9.53 9.94
CA LEU A 84 33.48 9.38 8.69
C LEU A 84 34.25 10.64 8.31
N LEU A 85 33.67 11.85 8.50
CA LEU A 85 34.33 13.11 8.23
C LEU A 85 35.53 13.34 9.15
N ILE A 86 35.36 13.08 10.45
CA ILE A 86 36.45 13.21 11.44
C ILE A 86 37.61 12.27 11.06
N ARG A 87 37.29 10.99 10.79
CA ARG A 87 38.30 10.01 10.38
C ARG A 87 39.02 10.42 9.09
N PHE A 88 38.28 10.93 8.08
CA PHE A 88 38.91 11.41 6.87
C PHE A 88 39.91 12.54 7.11
N LEU A 89 39.58 13.51 7.98
CA LEU A 89 40.50 14.59 8.32
C LEU A 89 41.77 14.11 9.03
N ASP A 90 41.64 13.15 9.94
CA ASP A 90 42.76 12.58 10.64
C ASP A 90 43.67 11.76 9.70
N ASP A 91 43.07 10.96 8.82
CA ASP A 91 43.76 10.22 7.78
C ASP A 91 44.48 11.19 6.77
N ALA A 92 43.80 12.27 6.38
CA ALA A 92 44.40 13.29 5.51
C ALA A 92 45.57 14.04 6.15
N ARG A 93 45.50 14.35 7.46
CA ARG A 93 46.61 14.91 8.24
C ARG A 93 47.84 14.02 8.26
N ASN A 94 47.63 12.70 8.27
CA ASN A 94 48.68 11.72 8.25
C ASN A 94 49.12 11.25 6.87
N GLY A 95 48.54 11.83 5.79
CA GLY A 95 48.85 11.46 4.41
C GLY A 95 48.35 10.08 4.00
N LEU A 96 47.38 9.53 4.73
CA LEU A 96 46.84 8.17 4.53
C LEU A 96 45.70 8.15 3.50
N THR A 97 45.07 9.29 3.23
CA THR A 97 43.99 9.42 2.26
C THR A 97 44.08 10.72 1.49
N THR A 98 43.56 10.73 0.25
CA THR A 98 43.54 11.92 -0.61
C THR A 98 42.14 12.38 -0.98
N GLN A 99 41.11 11.54 -0.76
CA GLN A 99 39.74 11.89 -1.15
C GLN A 99 38.68 11.15 -0.32
N LEU A 100 37.51 11.79 -0.22
CA LEU A 100 36.28 11.19 0.30
C LEU A 100 35.13 11.62 -0.60
N SER A 101 34.24 10.68 -0.95
CA SER A 101 33.01 10.95 -1.67
C SER A 101 31.90 10.14 -1.02
N LYS A 102 30.94 10.79 -0.37
CA LYS A 102 29.87 10.13 0.40
C LYS A 102 28.60 10.97 0.44
N GLU A 103 27.48 10.28 0.44
CA GLU A 103 26.17 10.84 0.77
C GLU A 103 26.01 10.85 2.30
N MET A 104 25.63 12.00 2.84
CA MET A 104 25.57 12.24 4.29
C MET A 104 24.29 12.97 4.67
N ARG A 105 23.83 12.70 5.89
CA ARG A 105 22.64 13.33 6.46
C ARG A 105 23.01 14.56 7.26
N VAL A 106 22.36 15.67 6.96
CA VAL A 106 22.56 16.96 7.64
C VAL A 106 21.27 17.33 8.38
N LEU A 107 21.36 17.55 9.68
CA LEU A 107 20.26 17.97 10.55
C LEU A 107 19.93 19.45 10.27
N ARG A 108 18.63 19.74 10.11
CA ARG A 108 18.10 21.10 9.97
C ARG A 108 17.55 21.60 11.29
N GLU A 109 17.31 22.91 11.39
CA GLU A 109 16.78 23.56 12.58
C GLU A 109 15.41 23.02 13.01
N ASP A 110 14.60 22.52 12.06
CA ASP A 110 13.30 21.91 12.30
C ASP A 110 13.39 20.45 12.80
N GLY A 111 14.59 19.92 13.01
CA GLY A 111 14.84 18.54 13.43
C GLY A 111 14.79 17.51 12.32
N THR A 112 14.55 17.91 11.06
CA THR A 112 14.58 17.00 9.90
C THR A 112 15.98 16.83 9.37
N TYR A 113 16.22 15.72 8.64
CA TYR A 113 17.46 15.50 7.93
C TYR A 113 17.30 15.82 6.42
N THR A 114 18.29 16.51 5.87
CA THR A 114 18.50 16.63 4.43
C THR A 114 19.69 15.79 4.02
N TRP A 115 19.74 15.40 2.76
CA TRP A 115 20.84 14.63 2.20
C TRP A 115 21.78 15.51 1.43
N THR A 116 23.05 15.46 1.75
CA THR A 116 24.11 16.19 1.07
C THR A 116 25.17 15.21 0.57
N HIS A 117 25.53 15.28 -0.70
CA HIS A 117 26.68 14.56 -1.21
C HIS A 117 27.92 15.40 -0.95
N VAL A 118 28.88 14.85 -0.24
CA VAL A 118 30.12 15.54 0.17
C VAL A 118 31.30 14.90 -0.55
N ASN A 119 32.04 15.73 -1.30
CA ASN A 119 33.29 15.36 -1.92
C ASN A 119 34.40 16.20 -1.30
N LEU A 120 35.40 15.54 -0.74
CA LEU A 120 36.62 16.14 -0.19
C LEU A 120 37.82 15.65 -0.98
N LEU A 121 38.71 16.56 -1.35
CA LEU A 121 39.92 16.25 -2.09
C LEU A 121 41.11 16.98 -1.45
N VAL A 122 42.17 16.27 -1.10
CA VAL A 122 43.45 16.87 -0.68
C VAL A 122 44.16 17.41 -1.91
N LYS A 123 44.14 18.75 -2.08
CA LYS A 123 44.76 19.44 -3.20
C LYS A 123 46.28 19.60 -3.05
N LYS A 124 46.73 19.84 -1.81
CA LYS A 124 48.14 20.02 -1.49
C LYS A 124 48.48 19.40 -0.15
N TYR A 125 49.55 18.62 -0.10
CA TYR A 125 50.05 17.98 1.10
C TYR A 125 51.52 18.35 1.31
N ALA A 126 51.78 19.30 2.21
CA ALA A 126 53.10 19.75 2.60
C ALA A 126 53.16 20.03 4.11
N PRO A 127 53.09 19.00 4.97
CA PRO A 127 52.96 19.15 6.41
C PRO A 127 54.17 19.85 7.05
N GLN A 128 55.37 19.75 6.48
CA GLN A 128 56.56 20.47 6.91
C GLN A 128 56.42 22.00 6.78
N ASP A 129 55.63 22.45 5.81
CA ASP A 129 55.28 23.87 5.59
C ASP A 129 53.98 24.29 6.27
N ARG A 130 53.39 23.38 7.09
CA ARG A 130 52.10 23.54 7.73
C ARG A 130 50.93 23.73 6.72
N ILE A 131 51.02 23.09 5.56
CA ILE A 131 50.06 23.21 4.48
C ILE A 131 49.45 21.83 4.18
N ILE A 132 48.15 21.67 4.48
CA ILE A 132 47.31 20.57 4.00
C ILE A 132 46.02 21.23 3.49
N GLU A 133 45.94 21.44 2.19
CA GLU A 133 44.80 22.09 1.56
C GLU A 133 43.80 21.07 1.09
N ILE A 134 42.54 21.28 1.46
CA ILE A 134 41.39 20.44 1.06
C ILE A 134 40.41 21.31 0.27
N ILE A 135 39.93 20.77 -0.85
CA ILE A 135 38.76 21.25 -1.56
C ILE A 135 37.58 20.42 -1.15
N SER A 136 36.48 21.08 -0.76
CA SER A 136 35.19 20.49 -0.48
C SER A 136 34.19 20.93 -1.51
N ILE A 137 33.54 19.97 -2.19
CA ILE A 137 32.40 20.23 -3.05
C ILE A 137 31.23 19.42 -2.46
N ASN A 138 30.15 20.10 -2.14
CA ASN A 138 28.94 19.48 -1.65
C ASN A 138 27.73 19.91 -2.46
N TYR A 139 26.71 19.08 -2.53
CA TYR A 139 25.44 19.42 -3.16
C TYR A 139 24.28 18.68 -2.52
N ASP A 140 23.14 19.39 -2.45
CA ASP A 140 21.90 18.85 -1.88
C ASP A 140 21.29 17.81 -2.82
N ILE A 141 21.14 16.58 -2.33
CA ILE A 141 20.52 15.45 -3.04
C ILE A 141 19.20 15.03 -2.42
N THR A 142 18.59 15.88 -1.59
CA THR A 142 17.38 15.54 -0.84
C THR A 142 16.21 15.23 -1.79
N GLU A 143 16.03 16.03 -2.83
CA GLU A 143 15.01 15.80 -3.85
C GLU A 143 15.24 14.49 -4.62
N LEU A 144 16.49 14.18 -4.94
CA LEU A 144 16.88 12.93 -5.59
C LEU A 144 16.52 11.73 -4.70
N LYS A 145 16.87 11.79 -3.41
CA LYS A 145 16.55 10.72 -2.43
C LYS A 145 15.04 10.52 -2.24
N ARG A 146 14.28 11.60 -2.15
CA ARG A 146 12.82 11.53 -2.08
C ARG A 146 12.21 10.88 -3.31
N THR A 147 12.71 11.24 -4.49
CA THR A 147 12.25 10.64 -5.76
C THR A 147 12.59 9.16 -5.83
N GLU A 148 13.79 8.78 -5.43
CA GLU A 148 14.24 7.38 -5.34
C GLU A 148 13.33 6.56 -4.41
N GLU A 149 13.05 7.06 -3.20
CA GLU A 149 12.14 6.42 -2.25
C GLU A 149 10.71 6.28 -2.81
N MET A 150 10.19 7.32 -3.47
CA MET A 150 8.87 7.25 -4.10
C MET A 150 8.83 6.22 -5.23
N LEU A 151 9.86 6.14 -6.05
CA LEU A 151 9.97 5.15 -7.11
C LEU A 151 10.05 3.72 -6.57
N VAL A 152 10.84 3.49 -5.51
CA VAL A 152 10.92 2.19 -4.85
C VAL A 152 9.55 1.78 -4.30
N LYS A 153 8.87 2.67 -3.57
CA LYS A 153 7.52 2.39 -3.04
C LYS A 153 6.50 2.12 -4.15
N ALA A 154 6.54 2.89 -5.24
CA ALA A 154 5.65 2.70 -6.39
C ALA A 154 5.91 1.35 -7.09
N ARG A 155 7.19 1.00 -7.30
CA ARG A 155 7.60 -0.28 -7.85
C ARG A 155 7.12 -1.45 -6.98
N ASP A 156 7.39 -1.40 -5.68
CA ASP A 156 7.05 -2.47 -4.75
C ASP A 156 5.52 -2.69 -4.70
N LYS A 157 4.75 -1.59 -4.75
CA LYS A 157 3.29 -1.64 -4.86
C LYS A 157 2.83 -2.27 -6.18
N ALA A 158 3.46 -1.92 -7.29
CA ALA A 158 3.15 -2.48 -8.61
C ALA A 158 3.48 -3.98 -8.68
N GLU A 159 4.66 -4.39 -8.20
CA GLU A 159 5.05 -5.79 -8.13
C GLU A 159 4.13 -6.63 -7.23
N ALA A 160 3.72 -6.09 -6.07
CA ALA A 160 2.77 -6.76 -5.19
C ALA A 160 1.40 -6.94 -5.89
N SER A 161 0.92 -5.91 -6.58
CA SER A 161 -0.32 -6.00 -7.38
C SER A 161 -0.23 -7.04 -8.50
N ASP A 162 0.90 -7.11 -9.19
CA ASP A 162 1.11 -8.05 -10.30
C ASP A 162 1.18 -9.50 -9.81
N ARG A 163 1.83 -9.74 -8.66
CA ARG A 163 1.84 -11.06 -7.99
C ARG A 163 0.45 -11.50 -7.58
N LEU A 164 -0.34 -10.61 -6.97
CA LEU A 164 -1.73 -10.89 -6.60
C LEU A 164 -2.58 -11.23 -7.83
N LYS A 165 -2.41 -10.47 -8.93
CA LYS A 165 -3.12 -10.71 -10.19
C LYS A 165 -2.76 -12.05 -10.83
N SER A 166 -1.49 -12.42 -10.81
CA SER A 166 -1.01 -13.70 -11.32
C SER A 166 -1.52 -14.87 -10.48
N ALA A 167 -1.48 -14.77 -9.16
CA ALA A 167 -2.04 -15.77 -8.25
C ALA A 167 -3.57 -15.90 -8.44
N PHE A 168 -4.28 -14.77 -8.64
CA PHE A 168 -5.69 -14.75 -8.96
C PHE A 168 -6.01 -15.58 -10.22
N LEU A 169 -5.31 -15.33 -11.34
CA LEU A 169 -5.53 -16.04 -12.60
C LEU A 169 -5.22 -17.53 -12.49
N ALA A 170 -4.16 -17.90 -11.76
CA ALA A 170 -3.80 -19.30 -11.52
C ALA A 170 -4.88 -20.02 -10.72
N ASN A 171 -5.36 -19.44 -9.63
CA ASN A 171 -6.40 -19.99 -8.79
C ASN A 171 -7.74 -20.10 -9.56
N MET A 172 -8.10 -19.06 -10.34
CA MET A 172 -9.30 -19.11 -11.18
C MET A 172 -9.25 -20.23 -12.19
N SER A 173 -8.11 -20.42 -12.85
CA SER A 173 -7.95 -21.52 -13.82
C SER A 173 -8.16 -22.88 -13.16
N HIS A 174 -7.70 -23.06 -11.92
CA HIS A 174 -7.89 -24.31 -11.17
C HIS A 174 -9.36 -24.50 -10.75
N GLU A 175 -9.99 -23.47 -10.19
CA GLU A 175 -11.38 -23.52 -9.70
C GLU A 175 -12.39 -23.68 -10.86
N ILE A 176 -12.08 -23.21 -12.07
CA ILE A 176 -12.88 -23.45 -13.29
C ILE A 176 -12.67 -24.87 -13.82
N ARG A 177 -11.43 -25.38 -13.82
CA ARG A 177 -11.10 -26.69 -14.40
C ARG A 177 -11.78 -27.84 -13.66
N THR A 178 -11.87 -27.76 -12.35
CA THR A 178 -12.43 -28.85 -11.50
C THR A 178 -13.89 -29.14 -11.84
N PRO A 179 -14.86 -28.19 -11.78
CA PRO A 179 -16.23 -28.46 -12.17
C PRO A 179 -16.39 -28.78 -13.66
N LEU A 180 -15.58 -28.16 -14.55
CA LEU A 180 -15.63 -28.44 -15.97
C LEU A 180 -15.25 -29.90 -16.27
N ASN A 181 -14.17 -30.40 -15.66
CA ASN A 181 -13.77 -31.79 -15.80
C ASN A 181 -14.83 -32.78 -15.27
N ALA A 182 -15.49 -32.42 -14.16
CA ALA A 182 -16.60 -33.20 -13.61
C ALA A 182 -17.79 -33.26 -14.60
N ILE A 183 -18.19 -32.13 -15.18
CA ILE A 183 -19.24 -32.04 -16.18
C ILE A 183 -18.90 -32.94 -17.39
N VAL A 184 -17.69 -32.82 -17.94
CA VAL A 184 -17.24 -33.61 -19.07
C VAL A 184 -17.21 -35.11 -18.73
N GLY A 185 -16.68 -35.48 -17.58
CA GLY A 185 -16.59 -36.87 -17.12
C GLY A 185 -17.97 -37.50 -16.93
N PHE A 186 -18.87 -36.85 -16.20
CA PHE A 186 -20.23 -37.36 -15.95
C PHE A 186 -21.06 -37.36 -17.24
N SER A 187 -20.87 -36.42 -18.16
CA SER A 187 -21.52 -36.43 -19.47
C SER A 187 -21.11 -37.65 -20.30
N SER A 188 -19.84 -38.02 -20.25
CA SER A 188 -19.37 -39.25 -20.92
C SER A 188 -19.95 -40.51 -20.28
N LEU A 189 -20.04 -40.59 -18.95
CA LEU A 189 -20.65 -41.71 -18.23
C LEU A 189 -22.16 -41.79 -18.49
N LEU A 190 -22.85 -40.64 -18.57
CA LEU A 190 -24.28 -40.56 -18.86
C LEU A 190 -24.63 -41.20 -20.22
N THR A 191 -23.75 -41.04 -21.21
CA THR A 191 -23.95 -41.61 -22.54
C THR A 191 -23.63 -43.12 -22.61
N SER A 192 -22.85 -43.66 -21.66
CA SER A 192 -22.40 -45.05 -21.62
C SER A 192 -23.21 -45.98 -20.72
N THR A 193 -24.03 -45.42 -19.79
CA THR A 193 -24.88 -46.22 -18.90
C THR A 193 -26.29 -46.34 -19.42
N GLU A 194 -26.91 -47.53 -19.23
CA GLU A 194 -28.34 -47.76 -19.46
C GLU A 194 -29.14 -47.75 -18.18
N ASN A 195 -28.46 -47.74 -17.01
CA ASN A 195 -29.09 -47.73 -15.70
C ASN A 195 -29.78 -46.40 -15.39
N ALA A 196 -31.11 -46.40 -15.19
CA ALA A 196 -31.89 -45.20 -14.96
C ALA A 196 -31.47 -44.44 -13.69
N ALA A 197 -31.11 -45.14 -12.61
CA ALA A 197 -30.67 -44.52 -11.36
C ALA A 197 -29.30 -43.82 -11.52
N GLU A 198 -28.38 -44.42 -12.27
CA GLU A 198 -27.10 -43.80 -12.59
C GLU A 198 -27.27 -42.59 -13.51
N LYS A 199 -28.19 -42.62 -14.45
CA LYS A 199 -28.51 -41.47 -15.32
C LYS A 199 -29.00 -40.27 -14.48
N GLU A 200 -29.89 -40.52 -13.52
CA GLU A 200 -30.40 -39.49 -12.65
C GLU A 200 -29.30 -38.92 -11.75
N LEU A 201 -28.43 -39.77 -11.21
CA LEU A 201 -27.27 -39.34 -10.43
C LEU A 201 -26.32 -38.47 -11.26
N TYR A 202 -25.95 -38.93 -12.47
CA TYR A 202 -25.01 -38.15 -13.34
C TYR A 202 -25.62 -36.83 -13.78
N ASN A 203 -26.91 -36.78 -14.11
CA ASN A 203 -27.61 -35.52 -14.41
C ASN A 203 -27.59 -34.56 -13.23
N SER A 204 -27.83 -35.06 -12.01
CA SER A 204 -27.77 -34.27 -10.79
C SER A 204 -26.37 -33.68 -10.55
N LEU A 205 -25.31 -34.52 -10.73
CA LEU A 205 -23.92 -34.08 -10.58
C LEU A 205 -23.49 -33.07 -11.65
N ILE A 206 -23.93 -33.24 -12.91
CA ILE A 206 -23.72 -32.25 -13.96
C ILE A 206 -24.40 -30.94 -13.62
N GLY A 207 -25.68 -30.98 -13.20
CA GLY A 207 -26.45 -29.82 -12.79
C GLY A 207 -25.81 -29.05 -11.62
N HIS A 208 -25.31 -29.77 -10.62
CA HIS A 208 -24.58 -29.20 -9.49
C HIS A 208 -23.30 -28.48 -9.93
N ASN A 209 -22.47 -29.13 -10.74
CA ASN A 209 -21.21 -28.55 -11.23
C ASN A 209 -21.43 -27.35 -12.18
N ASN A 210 -22.52 -27.35 -12.96
CA ASN A 210 -22.92 -26.21 -13.78
C ASN A 210 -23.26 -24.99 -12.91
N LYS A 211 -24.03 -25.19 -11.82
CA LYS A 211 -24.34 -24.11 -10.86
C LYS A 211 -23.06 -23.53 -10.22
N LEU A 212 -22.15 -24.42 -9.80
CA LEU A 212 -20.86 -23.99 -9.24
C LEU A 212 -20.06 -23.14 -10.23
N LEU A 213 -19.99 -23.56 -11.49
CA LEU A 213 -19.24 -22.84 -12.54
C LEU A 213 -19.87 -21.47 -12.84
N LEU A 214 -21.21 -21.42 -12.95
CA LEU A 214 -21.93 -20.15 -13.18
C LEU A 214 -21.72 -19.16 -12.03
N ASN A 215 -21.79 -19.61 -10.79
CA ASN A 215 -21.54 -18.77 -9.64
C ASN A 215 -20.10 -18.20 -9.64
N LEU A 216 -19.13 -19.05 -9.95
CA LEU A 216 -17.73 -18.65 -10.06
C LEU A 216 -17.49 -17.59 -11.16
N ILE A 217 -18.13 -17.78 -12.33
CA ILE A 217 -18.06 -16.79 -13.43
C ILE A 217 -18.69 -15.47 -13.01
N ASN A 218 -19.85 -15.50 -12.34
CA ASN A 218 -20.50 -14.30 -11.84
C ASN A 218 -19.64 -13.58 -10.80
N ASP A 219 -19.01 -14.33 -9.88
CA ASP A 219 -18.09 -13.80 -8.88
C ASP A 219 -16.90 -13.07 -9.52
N VAL A 220 -16.32 -13.65 -10.59
CA VAL A 220 -15.21 -13.02 -11.34
C VAL A 220 -15.67 -11.75 -12.07
N ILE A 221 -16.87 -11.77 -12.67
CA ILE A 221 -17.43 -10.59 -13.35
C ILE A 221 -17.72 -9.49 -12.34
N ASP A 222 -18.32 -9.81 -11.20
CA ASP A 222 -18.62 -8.83 -10.16
C ASP A 222 -17.33 -8.23 -9.60
N LEU A 223 -16.33 -9.04 -9.30
CA LEU A 223 -15.03 -8.57 -8.85
C LEU A 223 -14.39 -7.62 -9.89
N SER A 224 -14.44 -7.98 -11.17
CA SER A 224 -13.92 -7.15 -12.26
C SER A 224 -14.64 -5.80 -12.35
N LYS A 225 -15.97 -5.79 -12.21
CA LYS A 225 -16.78 -4.56 -12.19
C LYS A 225 -16.47 -3.67 -10.98
N ILE A 226 -16.25 -4.27 -9.81
CA ILE A 226 -15.91 -3.54 -8.59
C ILE A 226 -14.52 -2.91 -8.71
N GLU A 227 -13.51 -3.68 -9.12
CA GLU A 227 -12.13 -3.19 -9.28
C GLU A 227 -11.98 -2.09 -10.33
N SER A 228 -12.72 -2.19 -11.42
CA SER A 228 -12.73 -1.15 -12.47
C SER A 228 -13.61 0.06 -12.14
N GLY A 229 -14.31 0.04 -10.99
CA GLY A 229 -15.22 1.12 -10.58
C GLY A 229 -16.57 1.13 -11.31
N TYR A 230 -16.82 0.14 -12.17
CA TYR A 230 -18.05 0.05 -12.99
C TYR A 230 -19.23 -0.62 -12.28
N LEU A 231 -19.11 -0.98 -11.00
CA LEU A 231 -20.26 -1.48 -10.25
C LEU A 231 -21.25 -0.32 -10.01
N GLU A 232 -22.36 -0.32 -10.72
CA GLU A 232 -23.49 0.57 -10.49
C GLU A 232 -24.39 -0.01 -9.41
N LEU A 233 -24.68 0.76 -8.38
CA LEU A 233 -25.70 0.45 -7.38
C LEU A 233 -27.05 1.04 -7.83
N ARG A 234 -28.11 0.28 -7.62
CA ARG A 234 -29.48 0.66 -7.96
C ARG A 234 -30.35 0.58 -6.71
N PRO A 235 -30.24 1.57 -5.81
CA PRO A 235 -31.06 1.60 -4.61
C PRO A 235 -32.54 1.85 -4.99
N ASP A 236 -33.42 1.12 -4.33
CA ASP A 236 -34.87 1.28 -4.39
C ASP A 236 -35.45 1.07 -2.99
N TRP A 237 -36.70 1.48 -2.80
CA TRP A 237 -37.40 1.23 -1.54
C TRP A 237 -37.85 -0.23 -1.46
N VAL A 238 -37.37 -0.92 -0.45
CA VAL A 238 -37.53 -2.36 -0.26
C VAL A 238 -38.08 -2.64 1.14
N ASN A 239 -39.10 -3.50 1.21
CA ASN A 239 -39.54 -4.10 2.48
C ASN A 239 -38.50 -5.17 2.89
N LEU A 240 -37.82 -4.93 4.02
CA LEU A 240 -36.73 -5.83 4.47
C LEU A 240 -37.26 -7.20 4.85
N SER A 241 -38.38 -7.30 5.56
CA SER A 241 -38.94 -8.58 5.96
C SER A 241 -39.22 -9.46 4.74
N GLU A 242 -39.89 -8.90 3.73
CA GLU A 242 -40.19 -9.61 2.47
C GLU A 242 -38.92 -10.06 1.74
N LEU A 243 -37.92 -9.15 1.60
CA LEU A 243 -36.66 -9.46 0.94
C LEU A 243 -35.90 -10.59 1.62
N LEU A 244 -35.87 -10.58 2.96
CA LEU A 244 -35.19 -11.59 3.76
C LEU A 244 -35.94 -12.92 3.70
N ASP A 245 -37.28 -12.90 3.79
CA ASP A 245 -38.11 -14.11 3.69
C ASP A 245 -37.97 -14.81 2.35
N GLU A 246 -37.95 -14.05 1.26
CA GLU A 246 -37.65 -14.59 -0.09
C GLU A 246 -36.27 -15.28 -0.10
N SER A 247 -35.24 -14.61 0.46
CA SER A 247 -33.89 -15.14 0.52
C SER A 247 -33.80 -16.41 1.38
N VAL A 248 -34.50 -16.44 2.52
CA VAL A 248 -34.57 -17.61 3.41
C VAL A 248 -35.31 -18.78 2.75
N ALA A 249 -36.42 -18.52 2.05
CA ALA A 249 -37.22 -19.53 1.37
C ALA A 249 -36.40 -20.28 0.27
N GLU A 250 -35.49 -19.58 -0.42
CA GLU A 250 -34.61 -20.21 -1.42
C GLU A 250 -33.68 -21.29 -0.81
N TYR A 251 -33.36 -21.18 0.50
CA TYR A 251 -32.49 -22.12 1.20
C TYR A 251 -33.23 -23.16 2.05
N ALA A 252 -34.53 -23.06 2.21
CA ALA A 252 -35.32 -23.97 3.10
C ALA A 252 -35.11 -25.45 2.75
N HIS A 253 -34.97 -25.80 1.46
CA HIS A 253 -34.74 -27.18 1.02
C HIS A 253 -33.29 -27.66 1.12
N GLN A 254 -32.34 -26.75 1.47
CA GLN A 254 -30.92 -27.06 1.63
C GLN A 254 -30.52 -27.19 3.11
N VAL A 255 -31.47 -27.01 4.03
CA VAL A 255 -31.25 -27.10 5.49
C VAL A 255 -30.89 -28.54 5.86
N PRO A 256 -29.73 -28.79 6.51
CA PRO A 256 -29.36 -30.14 6.93
C PRO A 256 -30.30 -30.68 7.99
N SER A 257 -30.44 -32.02 8.03
CA SER A 257 -31.20 -32.71 9.10
C SER A 257 -30.60 -32.35 10.47
N GLY A 258 -31.43 -31.81 11.39
CA GLY A 258 -30.99 -31.40 12.73
C GLY A 258 -30.55 -29.94 12.83
N VAL A 259 -30.73 -29.13 11.78
CA VAL A 259 -30.55 -27.69 11.79
C VAL A 259 -31.92 -27.01 11.62
N GLU A 260 -32.16 -25.95 12.39
CA GLU A 260 -33.36 -25.11 12.26
C GLU A 260 -32.96 -23.80 11.56
N LEU A 261 -33.79 -23.31 10.62
CA LEU A 261 -33.62 -22.01 9.97
C LEU A 261 -34.66 -21.06 10.58
N LEU A 262 -34.17 -20.03 11.26
CA LEU A 262 -34.95 -19.09 12.04
C LEU A 262 -34.87 -17.69 11.47
N THR A 263 -35.91 -16.89 11.67
CA THR A 263 -35.93 -15.47 11.36
C THR A 263 -36.24 -14.65 12.61
N ASN A 264 -35.55 -13.52 12.79
CA ASN A 264 -35.74 -12.65 13.95
C ASN A 264 -35.78 -11.20 13.46
N TYR A 265 -37.02 -10.70 13.29
CA TYR A 265 -37.24 -9.36 12.72
C TYR A 265 -37.94 -8.46 13.75
N PRO A 266 -37.83 -7.13 13.64
CA PRO A 266 -38.63 -6.18 14.42
C PRO A 266 -40.13 -6.40 14.23
N ALA A 267 -40.90 -6.00 15.23
CA ALA A 267 -42.36 -6.16 15.22
C ALA A 267 -43.08 -5.37 14.12
N HIS A 268 -42.45 -4.34 13.61
CA HIS A 268 -42.96 -3.52 12.50
C HIS A 268 -42.06 -3.64 11.30
N ASP A 269 -42.64 -3.79 10.11
CA ASP A 269 -41.93 -3.81 8.87
C ASP A 269 -41.22 -2.47 8.59
N SER A 270 -40.09 -2.55 7.94
CA SER A 270 -39.30 -1.39 7.60
C SER A 270 -39.03 -1.33 6.09
N LEU A 271 -39.42 -0.21 5.47
CA LEU A 271 -38.96 0.13 4.14
C LEU A 271 -37.60 0.82 4.24
N VAL A 272 -36.66 0.37 3.45
CA VAL A 272 -35.29 0.92 3.40
C VAL A 272 -34.89 1.15 1.94
N GLU A 273 -34.11 2.21 1.71
CA GLU A 273 -33.60 2.53 0.37
C GLU A 273 -32.25 1.82 0.17
N LEU A 274 -32.29 0.63 -0.47
CA LEU A 274 -31.11 -0.23 -0.69
C LEU A 274 -31.19 -0.93 -2.06
N ASP A 275 -30.05 -1.42 -2.54
CA ASP A 275 -29.98 -2.30 -3.71
C ASP A 275 -30.36 -3.75 -3.31
N SER A 276 -31.61 -4.14 -3.61
CA SER A 276 -32.15 -5.45 -3.24
C SER A 276 -31.34 -6.61 -3.81
N LEU A 277 -30.84 -6.47 -5.06
CA LEU A 277 -30.06 -7.52 -5.72
C LEU A 277 -28.75 -7.75 -4.97
N ARG A 278 -28.08 -6.69 -4.55
CA ARG A 278 -26.81 -6.79 -3.81
C ARG A 278 -27.00 -7.31 -2.38
N ILE A 279 -28.10 -6.92 -1.73
CA ILE A 279 -28.46 -7.50 -0.42
C ILE A 279 -28.72 -9.00 -0.54
N LYS A 280 -29.52 -9.45 -1.53
CA LYS A 280 -29.74 -10.90 -1.77
C LYS A 280 -28.45 -11.63 -2.04
N GLN A 281 -27.53 -11.05 -2.80
CA GLN A 281 -26.21 -11.64 -3.08
C GLN A 281 -25.38 -11.85 -1.81
N ILE A 282 -25.34 -10.84 -0.92
CA ILE A 282 -24.63 -10.93 0.36
C ILE A 282 -25.27 -11.98 1.27
N LEU A 283 -26.61 -11.95 1.40
CA LEU A 283 -27.36 -12.91 2.20
C LEU A 283 -27.18 -14.35 1.71
N SER A 284 -27.24 -14.57 0.40
CA SER A 284 -27.00 -15.87 -0.22
C SER A 284 -25.62 -16.42 0.18
N ASN A 285 -24.61 -15.56 0.19
CA ASN A 285 -23.26 -15.95 0.60
C ASN A 285 -23.20 -16.31 2.09
N PHE A 286 -23.78 -15.48 2.96
CA PHE A 286 -23.80 -15.74 4.41
C PHE A 286 -24.61 -16.98 4.76
N LEU A 287 -25.82 -17.15 4.19
CA LEU A 287 -26.67 -18.32 4.41
C LEU A 287 -26.00 -19.61 3.93
N SER A 288 -25.44 -19.61 2.71
CA SER A 288 -24.72 -20.76 2.19
C SER A 288 -23.54 -21.16 3.09
N ASN A 289 -22.80 -20.16 3.61
CA ASN A 289 -21.69 -20.41 4.52
C ASN A 289 -22.18 -20.95 5.88
N ALA A 290 -23.22 -20.37 6.44
CA ALA A 290 -23.82 -20.80 7.70
C ALA A 290 -24.33 -22.27 7.61
N LEU A 291 -25.12 -22.59 6.58
CA LEU A 291 -25.69 -23.92 6.39
C LEU A 291 -24.61 -24.99 6.13
N LYS A 292 -23.54 -24.67 5.41
CA LYS A 292 -22.42 -25.60 5.18
C LYS A 292 -21.62 -25.90 6.46
N ASN A 293 -21.57 -24.97 7.39
CA ASN A 293 -20.72 -25.07 8.58
C ASN A 293 -21.53 -25.46 9.86
N THR A 294 -22.85 -25.56 9.77
CA THR A 294 -23.73 -25.98 10.87
C THR A 294 -24.26 -27.37 10.61
N THR A 295 -23.93 -28.32 11.46
CA THR A 295 -24.39 -29.72 11.38
C THR A 295 -25.56 -30.00 12.31
N THR A 296 -25.66 -29.25 13.39
CA THR A 296 -26.75 -29.33 14.40
C THR A 296 -26.97 -27.97 15.02
N GLY A 297 -28.19 -27.66 15.44
CA GLY A 297 -28.53 -26.39 16.05
C GLY A 297 -29.35 -25.50 15.12
N HIS A 298 -28.99 -24.23 14.94
CA HIS A 298 -29.79 -23.32 14.13
C HIS A 298 -28.95 -22.32 13.35
N VAL A 299 -29.56 -21.80 12.29
CA VAL A 299 -29.11 -20.61 11.54
C VAL A 299 -30.21 -19.57 11.65
N GLU A 300 -29.89 -18.39 12.12
CA GLU A 300 -30.82 -17.28 12.36
C GLU A 300 -30.50 -16.12 11.41
N VAL A 301 -31.50 -15.62 10.68
CA VAL A 301 -31.43 -14.40 9.89
C VAL A 301 -32.15 -13.30 10.65
N PHE A 302 -31.49 -12.17 10.80
CA PHE A 302 -32.04 -11.04 11.54
C PHE A 302 -31.72 -9.71 10.89
N TYR A 303 -32.50 -8.70 11.22
CA TYR A 303 -32.16 -7.32 10.93
C TYR A 303 -32.59 -6.38 12.05
N GLU A 304 -31.90 -5.24 12.11
CA GLU A 304 -32.22 -4.11 12.99
C GLU A 304 -32.14 -2.83 12.16
N VAL A 305 -33.12 -1.95 12.32
CA VAL A 305 -33.16 -0.64 11.63
C VAL A 305 -33.06 0.47 12.66
N ASP A 306 -32.16 1.39 12.42
CA ASP A 306 -32.04 2.65 13.13
C ASP A 306 -32.39 3.81 12.15
N HIS A 307 -32.50 5.04 12.64
CA HIS A 307 -32.91 6.21 11.84
C HIS A 307 -32.05 6.46 10.60
N GLN A 308 -30.77 6.04 10.58
CA GLN A 308 -29.83 6.34 9.49
C GLN A 308 -29.05 5.10 9.02
N SER A 309 -29.32 3.94 9.59
CA SER A 309 -28.60 2.72 9.24
C SER A 309 -29.44 1.49 9.42
N VAL A 310 -29.09 0.45 8.70
CA VAL A 310 -29.62 -0.90 8.86
C VAL A 310 -28.49 -1.87 9.13
N ARG A 311 -28.76 -2.82 10.03
CA ARG A 311 -27.91 -3.97 10.32
C ARG A 311 -28.65 -5.22 9.87
N ILE A 312 -28.05 -5.99 8.97
CA ILE A 312 -28.60 -7.25 8.48
C ILE A 312 -27.58 -8.34 8.77
N GLY A 313 -27.99 -9.44 9.38
CA GLY A 313 -27.06 -10.47 9.79
C GLY A 313 -27.57 -11.88 9.65
N VAL A 314 -26.60 -12.82 9.60
CA VAL A 314 -26.81 -14.26 9.68
C VAL A 314 -25.96 -14.79 10.83
N LYS A 315 -26.59 -15.48 11.76
CA LYS A 315 -25.95 -16.12 12.91
C LYS A 315 -26.12 -17.63 12.80
N ASP A 316 -25.05 -18.36 13.01
CA ASP A 316 -25.04 -19.82 13.03
C ASP A 316 -24.45 -20.37 14.33
N THR A 317 -24.84 -21.59 14.65
CA THR A 317 -24.31 -22.39 15.79
C THR A 317 -23.31 -23.46 15.30
N GLY A 318 -22.62 -23.18 14.20
CA GLY A 318 -21.70 -24.12 13.58
C GLY A 318 -20.34 -24.19 14.25
N ARG A 319 -19.35 -24.67 13.49
CA ARG A 319 -17.98 -24.89 14.01
C ARG A 319 -17.23 -23.63 14.43
N GLY A 320 -17.67 -22.44 14.04
CA GLY A 320 -16.99 -21.19 14.29
C GLY A 320 -15.69 -21.02 13.50
N ILE A 321 -15.04 -19.87 13.70
CA ILE A 321 -13.83 -19.44 13.01
C ILE A 321 -12.75 -19.15 14.06
N PRO A 322 -11.52 -19.66 13.88
CA PRO A 322 -10.39 -19.32 14.76
C PRO A 322 -10.07 -17.83 14.73
N GLN A 323 -9.73 -17.24 15.89
CA GLN A 323 -9.48 -15.79 16.03
C GLN A 323 -8.41 -15.25 15.06
N ASN A 324 -7.37 -16.05 14.82
CA ASN A 324 -6.27 -15.68 13.90
C ASN A 324 -6.66 -15.69 12.42
N MET A 325 -7.86 -16.16 12.09
CA MET A 325 -8.40 -16.23 10.72
C MET A 325 -9.45 -15.15 10.45
N LEU A 326 -9.99 -14.46 11.47
CA LEU A 326 -11.10 -13.51 11.31
C LEU A 326 -10.79 -12.36 10.33
N GLU A 327 -9.55 -11.89 10.31
CA GLU A 327 -9.14 -10.86 9.33
C GLU A 327 -8.95 -11.45 7.94
N LYS A 328 -8.46 -12.70 7.84
CA LYS A 328 -8.10 -13.38 6.60
C LYS A 328 -9.29 -13.89 5.80
N ILE A 329 -10.42 -14.24 6.45
CA ILE A 329 -11.59 -14.79 5.75
C ILE A 329 -12.18 -13.85 4.68
N PHE A 330 -11.83 -12.57 4.72
CA PHE A 330 -12.21 -11.58 3.71
C PHE A 330 -11.14 -11.39 2.61
N GLU A 331 -9.99 -12.07 2.73
CA GLU A 331 -9.00 -12.10 1.66
C GLU A 331 -9.45 -13.04 0.54
N ARG A 332 -9.02 -12.76 -0.67
CA ARG A 332 -9.42 -13.54 -1.85
C ARG A 332 -8.78 -14.92 -1.81
N PHE A 333 -9.58 -15.95 -2.11
CA PHE A 333 -9.17 -17.36 -2.13
C PHE A 333 -8.81 -17.97 -0.78
N GLU A 334 -8.99 -17.23 0.30
CA GLU A 334 -8.83 -17.80 1.62
C GLU A 334 -9.96 -18.76 1.95
N LYS A 335 -9.60 -19.95 2.42
CA LYS A 335 -10.49 -21.00 2.85
C LYS A 335 -10.03 -21.48 4.21
N LEU A 336 -10.96 -21.68 5.14
CA LEU A 336 -10.67 -22.29 6.45
C LEU A 336 -10.20 -23.73 6.33
N ASP A 337 -10.59 -24.38 5.24
CA ASP A 337 -10.24 -25.75 4.92
C ASP A 337 -9.92 -25.82 3.41
N SER A 338 -8.76 -26.36 3.06
CA SER A 338 -8.33 -26.53 1.66
C SER A 338 -9.24 -27.45 0.84
N PHE A 339 -10.05 -28.29 1.50
CA PHE A 339 -11.03 -29.18 0.85
C PHE A 339 -12.44 -28.58 0.79
N ALA A 340 -12.67 -27.39 1.38
CA ALA A 340 -13.98 -26.75 1.32
C ALA A 340 -14.35 -26.37 -0.12
N GLN A 341 -15.57 -26.73 -0.53
CA GLN A 341 -16.11 -26.35 -1.84
C GLN A 341 -16.35 -24.85 -1.93
N GLY A 342 -15.91 -24.26 -3.04
CA GLY A 342 -16.09 -22.82 -3.36
C GLY A 342 -14.76 -22.13 -3.64
N ALA A 343 -14.79 -21.06 -4.41
CA ALA A 343 -13.61 -20.33 -4.86
C ALA A 343 -12.93 -19.47 -3.79
N GLY A 344 -13.51 -19.31 -2.60
CA GLY A 344 -13.01 -18.38 -1.58
C GLY A 344 -13.12 -16.90 -1.98
N LEU A 345 -14.05 -16.57 -2.89
CA LEU A 345 -14.32 -15.21 -3.34
C LEU A 345 -15.51 -14.56 -2.65
N GLY A 346 -16.48 -15.35 -2.21
CA GLY A 346 -17.78 -14.85 -1.77
C GLY A 346 -17.69 -13.79 -0.66
N LEU A 347 -16.97 -14.05 0.43
CA LEU A 347 -16.83 -13.10 1.54
C LEU A 347 -16.06 -11.84 1.12
N SER A 348 -15.05 -11.99 0.26
CA SER A 348 -14.30 -10.84 -0.26
C SER A 348 -15.17 -9.95 -1.16
N ILE A 349 -16.02 -10.54 -1.98
CA ILE A 349 -17.00 -9.81 -2.81
C ILE A 349 -18.05 -9.13 -1.92
N CYS A 350 -18.58 -9.82 -0.90
CA CYS A 350 -19.50 -9.21 0.07
C CYS A 350 -18.90 -7.95 0.70
N LYS A 351 -17.66 -8.03 1.18
CA LYS A 351 -16.95 -6.90 1.76
C LYS A 351 -16.84 -5.74 0.77
N LEU A 352 -16.43 -5.98 -0.47
CA LEU A 352 -16.28 -4.96 -1.50
C LEU A 352 -17.63 -4.31 -1.88
N ILE A 353 -18.71 -5.10 -1.97
CA ILE A 353 -20.06 -4.57 -2.23
C ILE A 353 -20.50 -3.66 -1.08
N VAL A 354 -20.32 -4.10 0.17
CA VAL A 354 -20.69 -3.34 1.36
C VAL A 354 -19.88 -2.04 1.46
N GLU A 355 -18.58 -2.09 1.21
CA GLU A 355 -17.73 -0.90 1.15
C GLU A 355 -18.18 0.08 0.05
N LYS A 356 -18.60 -0.43 -1.12
CA LYS A 356 -19.15 0.39 -2.20
C LYS A 356 -20.49 1.05 -1.81
N MET A 357 -21.25 0.41 -0.92
CA MET A 357 -22.48 0.95 -0.32
C MET A 357 -22.19 1.87 0.88
N ASN A 358 -20.93 2.24 1.13
CA ASN A 358 -20.46 3.03 2.27
C ASN A 358 -20.74 2.39 3.64
N GLY A 359 -20.88 1.09 3.67
CA GLY A 359 -21.11 0.30 4.88
C GLY A 359 -19.87 -0.42 5.40
N ARG A 360 -20.07 -1.30 6.36
CA ARG A 360 -19.02 -2.18 6.92
C ARG A 360 -19.55 -3.58 7.17
N VAL A 361 -18.68 -4.58 7.03
CA VAL A 361 -18.95 -5.97 7.42
C VAL A 361 -18.34 -6.21 8.79
N LEU A 362 -19.13 -6.82 9.68
CA LEU A 362 -18.73 -7.22 11.02
C LEU A 362 -18.80 -8.74 11.11
N VAL A 363 -17.87 -9.34 11.84
CA VAL A 363 -17.87 -10.77 12.14
C VAL A 363 -17.57 -10.96 13.61
N ASP A 364 -18.39 -11.77 14.27
CA ASP A 364 -18.14 -12.27 15.61
C ASP A 364 -18.20 -13.80 15.57
N SER A 365 -17.14 -14.46 16.03
CA SER A 365 -17.06 -15.91 15.94
C SER A 365 -16.20 -16.50 17.03
N GLN A 366 -16.64 -17.62 17.55
CA GLN A 366 -15.89 -18.42 18.50
C GLN A 366 -15.87 -19.88 18.05
N LEU A 367 -14.69 -20.46 18.01
CA LEU A 367 -14.48 -21.85 17.59
C LEU A 367 -15.31 -22.82 18.47
N GLY A 368 -16.10 -23.65 17.85
CA GLY A 368 -17.00 -24.61 18.53
C GLY A 368 -18.33 -24.03 19.03
N ILE A 369 -18.58 -22.73 18.85
CA ILE A 369 -19.84 -22.07 19.28
C ILE A 369 -20.66 -21.61 18.08
N GLY A 370 -20.02 -20.98 17.08
CA GLY A 370 -20.68 -20.47 15.89
C GLY A 370 -20.13 -19.17 15.38
N THR A 371 -20.78 -18.60 14.38
CA THR A 371 -20.38 -17.35 13.71
C THR A 371 -21.58 -16.45 13.51
N THR A 372 -21.37 -15.15 13.65
CA THR A 372 -22.33 -14.11 13.28
C THR A 372 -21.67 -13.17 12.27
N PHE A 373 -22.22 -13.15 11.05
CA PHE A 373 -21.87 -12.14 10.05
C PHE A 373 -22.93 -11.06 10.02
N VAL A 374 -22.53 -9.80 10.05
CA VAL A 374 -23.43 -8.63 10.00
C VAL A 374 -22.90 -7.63 8.99
N ILE A 375 -23.78 -7.11 8.16
CA ILE A 375 -23.53 -5.89 7.39
C ILE A 375 -24.21 -4.71 8.05
N GLU A 376 -23.54 -3.59 8.13
CA GLU A 376 -24.09 -2.34 8.59
C GLU A 376 -24.00 -1.33 7.45
N LEU A 377 -25.15 -0.82 7.02
CA LEU A 377 -25.28 0.04 5.84
C LEU A 377 -25.97 1.35 6.22
N PRO A 378 -25.44 2.50 5.78
CA PRO A 378 -26.19 3.74 5.85
C PRO A 378 -27.37 3.68 4.88
N CYS A 379 -28.57 4.00 5.35
CA CYS A 379 -29.75 4.02 4.51
C CYS A 379 -30.78 5.02 5.03
N ARG A 380 -31.72 5.37 4.15
CA ARG A 380 -32.99 5.99 4.58
C ARG A 380 -33.96 4.90 4.95
N SER A 381 -34.70 5.09 6.02
CA SER A 381 -35.68 4.12 6.51
C SER A 381 -37.01 4.77 6.82
N MET A 382 -38.09 4.03 6.63
CA MET A 382 -39.46 4.38 7.03
C MET A 382 -40.10 3.15 7.68
N LEU A 383 -40.78 3.36 8.80
CA LEU A 383 -41.60 2.31 9.38
C LEU A 383 -42.89 2.15 8.57
N VAL A 384 -43.28 0.92 8.32
CA VAL A 384 -44.59 0.60 7.72
C VAL A 384 -45.58 0.47 8.88
N GLU A 385 -46.63 1.32 8.89
CA GLU A 385 -47.68 1.28 9.85
C GLU A 385 -48.62 0.06 9.68
#